data_706556d382a40264edb337a30ae59a48
#
_entry.id   706556d382a40264edb337a30ae59a48
#
_cell.length_a   1.000
_cell.length_b   1.000
_cell.length_c   1.000
_cell.angle_alpha   90.00
_cell.angle_beta   90.00
_cell.angle_gamma   90.00
#
_symmetry.space_group_name_H-M   'P 1'
#
loop_
_entity.id
_entity.type
_entity.pdbx_description
1 polymer ?
#
loop_
_entity_poly.entity_id
_entity_poly.type
_entity_poly.pdbx_seq_one_letter_code
_entity_poly.pdbx_strand_id
1 'polypeptide(L)'
;MKDVLTLGIESSCDETSVAVIKNGREILSNIIDTQIPIHEKYGGVVPEIASRNHIEAISRVTKLALKEANVEFKDIDAITPTYGPGLVGALLVGVSYAKALSYAINKPLVGVNHIQGHIAANYLTYKELKPPFLCLLVSGGNTQIVYVRDYTEFEVLGKTRDDAIGEAFDKVARVVGLDYPGGPKVDKLAKTGTPNIKLPKTHFENSLDFSFSGIKTAVININPVSYTH
;
A
#
# COMPACT_ATOMS: atom_id res chain seq x y z
N MET A 1 13.19 -16.15 -25.13
CA MET A 1 13.81 -15.80 -23.84
C MET A 1 13.31 -16.81 -22.82
N LYS A 2 14.14 -17.18 -21.84
CA LYS A 2 13.68 -18.00 -20.70
C LYS A 2 12.69 -17.18 -19.86
N ASP A 3 11.59 -17.80 -19.42
CA ASP A 3 10.68 -17.16 -18.48
C ASP A 3 11.40 -16.87 -17.15
N VAL A 4 11.12 -15.72 -16.56
CA VAL A 4 11.66 -15.27 -15.27
C VAL A 4 10.55 -15.29 -14.24
N LEU A 5 10.74 -16.04 -13.14
CA LEU A 5 9.82 -16.12 -12.03
C LEU A 5 10.35 -15.33 -10.83
N THR A 6 9.57 -14.39 -10.35
CA THR A 6 9.92 -13.53 -9.22
C THR A 6 9.00 -13.80 -8.05
N LEU A 7 9.57 -13.99 -6.85
CA LEU A 7 8.83 -14.11 -5.60
C LEU A 7 8.82 -12.75 -4.89
N GLY A 8 7.69 -12.05 -4.95
CA GLY A 8 7.47 -10.77 -4.26
C GLY A 8 7.00 -10.99 -2.83
N ILE A 9 7.55 -10.24 -1.88
CA ILE A 9 7.21 -10.29 -0.45
C ILE A 9 6.91 -8.88 0.05
N GLU A 10 5.68 -8.67 0.52
CA GLU A 10 5.21 -7.40 1.06
C GLU A 10 4.79 -7.59 2.53
N SER A 11 5.34 -6.74 3.42
CA SER A 11 5.03 -6.73 4.84
C SER A 11 5.12 -5.32 5.44
N SER A 12 4.90 -4.27 4.65
CA SER A 12 5.20 -2.89 5.07
C SER A 12 4.23 -2.31 6.09
N CYS A 13 3.01 -2.87 6.26
CA CYS A 13 1.99 -2.34 7.16
C CYS A 13 1.21 -3.44 7.86
N ASP A 14 -0.02 -3.71 7.45
CA ASP A 14 -0.98 -4.60 8.13
C ASP A 14 -1.38 -5.83 7.29
N GLU A 15 -0.67 -6.08 6.21
CA GLU A 15 -0.88 -7.23 5.34
C GLU A 15 0.43 -7.97 5.07
N THR A 16 0.41 -9.29 5.27
CA THR A 16 1.49 -10.16 4.81
C THR A 16 1.11 -10.71 3.46
N SER A 17 1.77 -10.25 2.40
CA SER A 17 1.47 -10.71 1.05
C SER A 17 2.69 -11.34 0.40
N VAL A 18 2.46 -12.43 -0.33
CA VAL A 18 3.47 -13.09 -1.17
C VAL A 18 2.86 -13.43 -2.51
N ALA A 19 3.55 -13.06 -3.58
CA ALA A 19 3.12 -13.30 -4.94
C ALA A 19 4.23 -13.95 -5.78
N VAL A 20 3.84 -14.82 -6.71
CA VAL A 20 4.71 -15.31 -7.77
C VAL A 20 4.30 -14.64 -9.07
N ILE A 21 5.24 -13.90 -9.65
CA ILE A 21 5.04 -13.13 -10.88
C ILE A 21 5.95 -13.66 -11.97
N LYS A 22 5.36 -13.90 -13.14
CA LYS A 22 6.08 -14.33 -14.33
C LYS A 22 6.32 -13.14 -15.26
N ASN A 23 7.57 -12.94 -15.65
CA ASN A 23 8.00 -11.91 -16.62
C ASN A 23 7.56 -10.49 -16.25
N GLY A 24 7.35 -10.22 -14.96
CA GLY A 24 6.91 -8.92 -14.45
C GLY A 24 5.49 -8.50 -14.86
N ARG A 25 4.68 -9.39 -15.45
CA ARG A 25 3.37 -9.06 -16.03
C ARG A 25 2.26 -10.06 -15.73
N GLU A 26 2.58 -11.30 -15.47
CA GLU A 26 1.62 -12.37 -15.24
C GLU A 26 1.64 -12.79 -13.77
N ILE A 27 0.50 -12.69 -13.10
CA ILE A 27 0.32 -13.13 -11.72
C ILE A 27 0.05 -14.64 -11.77
N LEU A 28 0.97 -15.45 -11.25
CA LEU A 28 0.75 -16.88 -11.08
C LEU A 28 0.07 -17.19 -9.74
N SER A 29 0.39 -16.41 -8.71
CA SER A 29 -0.29 -16.44 -7.41
C SER A 29 -0.15 -15.11 -6.70
N ASN A 30 -1.12 -14.81 -5.81
CA ASN A 30 -1.07 -13.64 -4.91
C ASN A 30 -1.83 -13.98 -3.62
N ILE A 31 -1.10 -14.38 -2.59
CA ILE A 31 -1.67 -14.74 -1.29
C ILE A 31 -1.53 -13.56 -0.33
N ILE A 32 -2.64 -13.16 0.25
CA ILE A 32 -2.72 -12.05 1.21
C ILE A 32 -3.27 -12.57 2.54
N ASP A 33 -2.55 -12.31 3.61
CA ASP A 33 -2.99 -12.53 4.99
C ASP A 33 -3.18 -11.17 5.66
N THR A 34 -4.44 -10.73 5.76
CA THR A 34 -4.78 -9.40 6.26
C THR A 34 -4.97 -9.39 7.76
N GLN A 35 -4.48 -8.34 8.39
CA GLN A 35 -4.61 -8.08 9.83
C GLN A 35 -5.70 -7.04 10.14
N ILE A 36 -6.46 -6.57 9.13
CA ILE A 36 -7.54 -5.58 9.29
C ILE A 36 -8.47 -5.94 10.46
N PRO A 37 -9.00 -7.19 10.59
CA PRO A 37 -9.90 -7.54 11.69
C PRO A 37 -9.27 -7.43 13.09
N ILE A 38 -7.93 -7.51 13.17
CA ILE A 38 -7.19 -7.35 14.41
C ILE A 38 -7.10 -5.86 14.74
N HIS A 39 -6.72 -5.05 13.78
CA HIS A 39 -6.47 -3.62 13.93
C HIS A 39 -7.76 -2.78 14.05
N GLU A 40 -8.88 -3.25 13.52
CA GLU A 40 -10.20 -2.64 13.74
C GLU A 40 -10.52 -2.45 15.23
N LYS A 41 -10.14 -3.42 16.06
CA LYS A 41 -10.35 -3.37 17.53
C LYS A 41 -9.61 -2.22 18.22
N TYR A 42 -8.56 -1.71 17.59
CA TYR A 42 -7.74 -0.60 18.10
C TYR A 42 -8.02 0.73 17.37
N GLY A 43 -8.94 0.71 16.40
CA GLY A 43 -9.25 1.88 15.59
C GLY A 43 -8.14 2.32 14.63
N GLY A 44 -7.23 1.42 14.28
CA GLY A 44 -6.11 1.65 13.37
C GLY A 44 -4.94 0.72 13.62
N VAL A 45 -3.91 0.78 12.78
CA VAL A 45 -2.77 -0.13 12.83
C VAL A 45 -1.91 0.11 14.07
N VAL A 46 -1.59 -0.97 14.79
CA VAL A 46 -0.65 -0.99 15.91
C VAL A 46 0.65 -1.65 15.47
N PRO A 47 1.77 -0.91 15.34
CA PRO A 47 2.99 -1.39 14.69
C PRO A 47 3.59 -2.66 15.30
N GLU A 48 3.56 -2.81 16.63
CA GLU A 48 4.10 -3.97 17.31
C GLU A 48 3.25 -5.22 17.03
N ILE A 49 1.94 -5.08 17.05
CA ILE A 49 1.01 -6.17 16.73
C ILE A 49 1.20 -6.60 15.27
N ALA A 50 1.31 -5.64 14.35
CA ALA A 50 1.57 -5.91 12.95
C ALA A 50 2.85 -6.74 12.75
N SER A 51 3.96 -6.32 13.38
CA SER A 51 5.23 -7.03 13.27
C SER A 51 5.16 -8.48 13.76
N ARG A 52 4.48 -8.74 14.88
CA ARG A 52 4.32 -10.10 15.43
C ARG A 52 3.50 -10.99 14.49
N ASN A 53 2.41 -10.48 13.94
CA ASN A 53 1.59 -11.24 13.00
C ASN A 53 2.35 -11.56 11.70
N HIS A 54 3.19 -10.66 11.19
CA HIS A 54 4.04 -10.94 10.03
C HIS A 54 4.98 -12.13 10.29
N ILE A 55 5.59 -12.23 11.49
CA ILE A 55 6.48 -13.34 11.84
C ILE A 55 5.73 -14.67 11.75
N GLU A 56 4.51 -14.72 12.25
CA GLU A 56 3.69 -15.96 12.24
C GLU A 56 3.19 -16.33 10.84
N ALA A 57 2.86 -15.34 10.02
CA ALA A 57 2.23 -15.53 8.73
C ALA A 57 3.21 -15.81 7.58
N ILE A 58 4.38 -15.15 7.53
CA ILE A 58 5.20 -15.04 6.33
C ILE A 58 5.62 -16.38 5.72
N SER A 59 6.02 -17.34 6.56
CA SER A 59 6.43 -18.66 6.08
C SER A 59 5.26 -19.46 5.49
N ARG A 60 4.09 -19.37 6.11
CA ARG A 60 2.86 -20.03 5.66
C ARG A 60 2.38 -19.42 4.34
N VAL A 61 2.32 -18.08 4.27
CA VAL A 61 1.88 -17.34 3.09
C VAL A 61 2.81 -17.63 1.90
N THR A 62 4.13 -17.68 2.13
CA THR A 62 5.12 -18.05 1.08
C THR A 62 4.86 -19.44 0.51
N LYS A 63 4.65 -20.45 1.39
CA LYS A 63 4.36 -21.81 0.93
C LYS A 63 3.06 -21.91 0.15
N LEU A 64 2.03 -21.18 0.56
CA LEU A 64 0.76 -21.12 -0.15
C LEU A 64 0.92 -20.47 -1.54
N ALA A 65 1.70 -19.38 -1.64
CA ALA A 65 1.95 -18.69 -2.91
C ALA A 65 2.65 -19.62 -3.91
N LEU A 66 3.69 -20.35 -3.49
CA LEU A 66 4.37 -21.31 -4.34
C LEU A 66 3.43 -22.46 -4.77
N LYS A 67 2.65 -22.98 -3.84
CA LYS A 67 1.67 -24.05 -4.11
C LYS A 67 0.62 -23.61 -5.12
N GLU A 68 0.05 -22.42 -4.98
CA GLU A 68 -0.97 -21.89 -5.90
C GLU A 68 -0.38 -21.63 -7.29
N ALA A 69 0.84 -21.11 -7.35
CA ALA A 69 1.57 -20.93 -8.60
C ALA A 69 2.02 -22.24 -9.24
N ASN A 70 1.89 -23.38 -8.55
CA ASN A 70 2.39 -24.68 -8.95
C ASN A 70 3.89 -24.67 -9.30
N VAL A 71 4.70 -24.01 -8.45
CA VAL A 71 6.16 -23.91 -8.58
C VAL A 71 6.86 -24.25 -7.26
N GLU A 72 8.14 -24.60 -7.33
CA GLU A 72 9.00 -24.86 -6.18
C GLU A 72 10.04 -23.71 -6.02
N PHE A 73 10.71 -23.65 -4.87
CA PHE A 73 11.76 -22.67 -4.63
C PHE A 73 12.89 -22.69 -5.68
N LYS A 74 13.20 -23.84 -6.22
CA LYS A 74 14.23 -23.98 -7.29
C LYS A 74 13.87 -23.25 -8.57
N ASP A 75 12.57 -23.08 -8.85
CA ASP A 75 12.04 -22.46 -10.08
C ASP A 75 12.05 -20.94 -10.00
N ILE A 76 12.15 -20.37 -8.80
CA ILE A 76 12.23 -18.92 -8.58
C ILE A 76 13.59 -18.40 -9.07
N ASP A 77 13.57 -17.31 -9.84
CA ASP A 77 14.78 -16.68 -10.38
C ASP A 77 15.25 -15.47 -9.53
N ALA A 78 14.34 -14.79 -8.80
CA ALA A 78 14.68 -13.69 -7.90
C ALA A 78 13.67 -13.55 -6.75
N ILE A 79 14.14 -13.02 -5.62
CA ILE A 79 13.31 -12.68 -4.45
C ILE A 79 13.29 -11.17 -4.28
N THR A 80 12.08 -10.59 -4.16
CA THR A 80 11.87 -9.16 -4.17
C THR A 80 11.07 -8.70 -2.95
N PRO A 81 11.73 -8.43 -1.81
CA PRO A 81 11.06 -7.87 -0.63
C PRO A 81 10.84 -6.37 -0.77
N THR A 82 9.74 -5.88 -0.23
CA THR A 82 9.58 -4.45 0.06
C THR A 82 10.49 -4.05 1.21
N TYR A 83 11.36 -3.04 0.97
CA TYR A 83 12.28 -2.54 1.98
C TYR A 83 11.84 -1.22 2.62
N GLY A 84 10.83 -0.55 2.06
CA GLY A 84 10.34 0.74 2.54
C GLY A 84 9.64 1.55 1.45
N PRO A 85 8.94 2.64 1.84
CA PRO A 85 8.57 3.00 3.21
C PRO A 85 7.55 2.05 3.85
N GLY A 86 7.44 2.12 5.20
CA GLY A 86 6.49 1.31 5.97
C GLY A 86 6.86 1.25 7.45
N LEU A 87 6.17 0.43 8.21
CA LEU A 87 6.44 0.18 9.62
C LEU A 87 7.76 -0.58 9.78
N VAL A 88 8.71 -0.02 10.51
CA VAL A 88 10.08 -0.55 10.61
C VAL A 88 10.11 -2.01 11.04
N GLY A 89 9.36 -2.37 12.09
CA GLY A 89 9.31 -3.75 12.59
C GLY A 89 8.71 -4.72 11.58
N ALA A 90 7.67 -4.31 10.88
CA ALA A 90 7.00 -5.09 9.85
C ALA A 90 7.92 -5.30 8.63
N LEU A 91 8.56 -4.25 8.14
CA LEU A 91 9.57 -4.31 7.05
C LEU A 91 10.74 -5.25 7.41
N LEU A 92 11.24 -5.17 8.66
CA LEU A 92 12.32 -6.04 9.13
C LEU A 92 11.96 -7.52 9.01
N VAL A 93 10.73 -7.90 9.26
CA VAL A 93 10.28 -9.30 9.11
C VAL A 93 10.41 -9.76 7.66
N GLY A 94 9.81 -9.04 6.72
CA GLY A 94 9.82 -9.39 5.29
C GLY A 94 11.23 -9.39 4.70
N VAL A 95 12.02 -8.35 5.00
CA VAL A 95 13.39 -8.22 4.50
C VAL A 95 14.30 -9.31 5.07
N SER A 96 14.20 -9.62 6.38
CA SER A 96 15.03 -10.66 7.01
C SER A 96 14.68 -12.04 6.48
N TYR A 97 13.39 -12.34 6.33
CA TYR A 97 12.92 -13.57 5.73
C TYR A 97 13.41 -13.72 4.28
N ALA A 98 13.24 -12.68 3.47
CA ALA A 98 13.70 -12.66 2.08
C ALA A 98 15.21 -12.87 1.94
N LYS A 99 16.01 -12.22 2.82
CA LYS A 99 17.47 -12.41 2.86
C LYS A 99 17.86 -13.85 3.19
N ALA A 100 17.25 -14.42 4.22
CA ALA A 100 17.50 -15.80 4.62
C ALA A 100 17.12 -16.79 3.50
N LEU A 101 15.96 -16.57 2.87
CA LEU A 101 15.49 -17.39 1.76
C LEU A 101 16.40 -17.28 0.53
N SER A 102 16.76 -16.03 0.14
CA SER A 102 17.69 -15.75 -0.96
C SER A 102 19.02 -16.50 -0.78
N TYR A 103 19.58 -16.45 0.43
CA TYR A 103 20.78 -17.16 0.78
C TYR A 103 20.61 -18.69 0.69
N ALA A 104 19.51 -19.21 1.25
CA ALA A 104 19.25 -20.66 1.31
C ALA A 104 19.06 -21.30 -0.08
N ILE A 105 18.41 -20.59 -1.00
CA ILE A 105 18.14 -21.11 -2.36
C ILE A 105 19.13 -20.59 -3.42
N ASN A 106 20.11 -19.80 -3.00
CA ASN A 106 21.14 -19.19 -3.85
C ASN A 106 20.53 -18.42 -5.04
N LYS A 107 19.60 -17.50 -4.76
CA LYS A 107 18.94 -16.66 -5.77
C LYS A 107 19.14 -15.19 -5.44
N PRO A 108 19.19 -14.29 -6.45
CA PRO A 108 19.34 -12.86 -6.21
C PRO A 108 18.22 -12.27 -5.36
N LEU A 109 18.59 -11.30 -4.50
CA LEU A 109 17.70 -10.48 -3.71
C LEU A 109 17.65 -9.08 -4.31
N VAL A 110 16.46 -8.59 -4.66
CA VAL A 110 16.25 -7.27 -5.22
C VAL A 110 15.23 -6.52 -4.37
N GLY A 111 15.69 -5.53 -3.58
CA GLY A 111 14.80 -4.72 -2.75
C GLY A 111 13.91 -3.82 -3.60
N VAL A 112 12.62 -3.73 -3.26
CA VAL A 112 11.62 -2.92 -3.95
C VAL A 112 11.08 -1.83 -3.03
N ASN A 113 10.92 -0.62 -3.55
CA ASN A 113 10.25 0.46 -2.84
C ASN A 113 8.73 0.26 -2.88
N HIS A 114 8.06 0.35 -1.72
CA HIS A 114 6.60 0.16 -1.58
C HIS A 114 5.79 1.05 -2.55
N ILE A 115 6.18 2.33 -2.68
CA ILE A 115 5.50 3.29 -3.55
C ILE A 115 5.66 2.91 -5.03
N GLN A 116 6.86 2.47 -5.41
CA GLN A 116 7.11 1.95 -6.76
C GLN A 116 6.32 0.67 -7.02
N GLY A 117 6.13 -0.17 -5.99
CA GLY A 117 5.26 -1.34 -6.06
C GLY A 117 3.81 -0.97 -6.39
N HIS A 118 3.25 0.04 -5.74
CA HIS A 118 1.90 0.55 -6.07
C HIS A 118 1.80 1.05 -7.52
N ILE A 119 2.82 1.77 -8.01
CA ILE A 119 2.85 2.22 -9.40
C ILE A 119 2.94 1.02 -10.35
N ALA A 120 3.82 0.06 -10.05
CA ALA A 120 4.05 -1.13 -10.87
C ALA A 120 2.83 -2.05 -10.94
N ALA A 121 1.94 -2.05 -9.94
CA ALA A 121 0.69 -2.82 -9.96
C ALA A 121 -0.19 -2.49 -11.18
N ASN A 122 -0.09 -1.27 -11.72
CA ASN A 122 -0.80 -0.91 -12.96
C ASN A 122 -0.35 -1.76 -14.16
N TYR A 123 0.90 -2.19 -14.21
CA TYR A 123 1.42 -3.05 -15.28
C TYR A 123 0.81 -4.46 -15.26
N LEU A 124 0.32 -4.91 -14.10
CA LEU A 124 -0.35 -6.21 -13.95
C LEU A 124 -1.79 -6.16 -14.50
N THR A 125 -2.45 -5.01 -14.33
CA THR A 125 -3.82 -4.77 -14.82
C THR A 125 -3.82 -4.34 -16.28
N TYR A 126 -2.98 -3.39 -16.64
CA TYR A 126 -2.89 -2.80 -17.97
C TYR A 126 -1.62 -3.28 -18.66
N LYS A 127 -1.68 -4.45 -19.30
CA LYS A 127 -0.51 -5.14 -19.87
C LYS A 127 0.19 -4.33 -20.97
N GLU A 128 -0.54 -3.45 -21.65
CA GLU A 128 -0.01 -2.56 -22.70
C GLU A 128 0.57 -1.25 -22.17
N LEU A 129 0.39 -0.96 -20.85
CA LEU A 129 0.92 0.25 -20.26
C LEU A 129 2.45 0.26 -20.30
N LYS A 130 3.00 1.36 -20.81
CA LYS A 130 4.44 1.60 -20.90
C LYS A 130 4.75 3.04 -20.50
N PRO A 131 5.91 3.29 -19.88
CA PRO A 131 6.38 4.65 -19.69
C PRO A 131 6.56 5.39 -21.03
N PRO A 132 6.49 6.75 -21.03
CA PRO A 132 6.22 7.61 -19.89
C PRO A 132 4.72 7.80 -19.60
N PHE A 133 4.35 8.02 -18.32
CA PHE A 133 2.98 8.39 -17.91
C PHE A 133 2.98 9.12 -16.57
N LEU A 134 1.84 9.78 -16.25
CA LEU A 134 1.60 10.36 -14.93
C LEU A 134 0.80 9.38 -14.08
N CYS A 135 1.24 9.18 -12.84
CA CYS A 135 0.55 8.37 -11.85
C CYS A 135 0.10 9.25 -10.68
N LEU A 136 -1.19 9.29 -10.41
CA LEU A 136 -1.73 9.80 -9.15
C LEU A 136 -1.78 8.64 -8.16
N LEU A 137 -0.87 8.66 -7.19
CA LEU A 137 -0.83 7.67 -6.11
C LEU A 137 -1.64 8.18 -4.94
N VAL A 138 -2.60 7.36 -4.49
CA VAL A 138 -3.51 7.66 -3.38
C VAL A 138 -3.59 6.44 -2.47
N SER A 139 -3.17 6.59 -1.21
CA SER A 139 -3.23 5.53 -0.21
C SER A 139 -3.47 6.09 1.20
N GLY A 140 -3.52 5.20 2.20
CA GLY A 140 -3.62 5.59 3.61
C GLY A 140 -2.45 6.42 4.12
N GLY A 141 -1.24 6.14 3.64
CA GLY A 141 -0.02 6.81 4.11
C GLY A 141 0.65 7.72 3.09
N ASN A 142 0.21 7.70 1.81
CA ASN A 142 0.87 8.45 0.75
C ASN A 142 -0.12 9.06 -0.23
N THR A 143 0.14 10.31 -0.64
CA THR A 143 -0.58 10.96 -1.73
C THR A 143 0.39 11.82 -2.51
N GLN A 144 0.59 11.46 -3.79
CA GLN A 144 1.56 12.16 -4.65
C GLN A 144 1.25 12.00 -6.14
N ILE A 145 1.70 12.95 -6.93
CA ILE A 145 1.72 12.88 -8.39
C ILE A 145 3.13 12.51 -8.79
N VAL A 146 3.26 11.40 -9.53
CA VAL A 146 4.55 10.87 -9.97
C VAL A 146 4.58 10.82 -11.48
N TYR A 147 5.63 11.39 -12.06
CA TYR A 147 5.95 11.18 -13.46
C TYR A 147 6.85 9.96 -13.58
N VAL A 148 6.34 8.93 -14.22
CA VAL A 148 7.06 7.70 -14.50
C VAL A 148 7.75 7.87 -15.86
N ARG A 149 9.04 8.16 -15.84
CA ARG A 149 9.86 8.37 -17.06
C ARG A 149 10.18 7.07 -17.75
N ASP A 150 10.57 6.07 -16.93
CA ASP A 150 10.88 4.71 -17.35
C ASP A 150 10.47 3.73 -16.24
N TYR A 151 10.57 2.43 -16.45
CA TYR A 151 10.20 1.37 -15.50
C TYR A 151 10.90 1.49 -14.14
N THR A 152 12.05 2.13 -14.08
CA THR A 152 12.85 2.34 -12.87
C THR A 152 13.14 3.81 -12.57
N GLU A 153 12.62 4.75 -13.37
CA GLU A 153 12.89 6.17 -13.24
C GLU A 153 11.60 6.94 -12.91
N PHE A 154 11.56 7.51 -11.69
CA PHE A 154 10.39 8.16 -11.11
C PHE A 154 10.72 9.57 -10.63
N GLU A 155 9.88 10.54 -10.98
CA GLU A 155 9.98 11.91 -10.52
C GLU A 155 8.69 12.34 -9.81
N VAL A 156 8.80 12.75 -8.54
CA VAL A 156 7.66 13.27 -7.77
C VAL A 156 7.44 14.71 -8.16
N LEU A 157 6.32 15.00 -8.82
CA LEU A 157 5.95 16.35 -9.26
C LEU A 157 5.22 17.13 -8.18
N GLY A 158 4.47 16.46 -7.31
CA GLY A 158 3.75 17.04 -6.19
C GLY A 158 3.36 15.99 -5.18
N LYS A 159 3.24 16.37 -3.91
CA LYS A 159 2.86 15.49 -2.81
C LYS A 159 2.04 16.22 -1.77
N THR A 160 1.38 15.47 -0.90
CA THR A 160 0.75 16.10 0.26
C THR A 160 1.79 16.67 1.22
N ARG A 161 1.51 17.85 1.79
CA ARG A 161 2.36 18.52 2.79
C ARG A 161 1.99 18.15 4.22
N ASP A 162 0.90 17.40 4.38
CA ASP A 162 0.38 16.99 5.68
C ASP A 162 -0.25 15.58 5.60
N ASP A 163 -1.51 15.40 5.99
CA ASP A 163 -2.20 14.11 5.95
C ASP A 163 -2.25 13.56 4.51
N ALA A 164 -2.06 12.26 4.33
CA ALA A 164 -2.44 11.60 3.09
C ALA A 164 -3.98 11.62 2.94
N ILE A 165 -4.48 11.54 1.70
CA ILE A 165 -5.93 11.59 1.48
C ILE A 165 -6.66 10.41 2.14
N GLY A 166 -6.08 9.20 2.12
CA GLY A 166 -6.65 8.05 2.81
C GLY A 166 -6.71 8.25 4.33
N GLU A 167 -5.65 8.79 4.93
CA GLU A 167 -5.62 9.17 6.33
C GLU A 167 -6.66 10.25 6.66
N ALA A 168 -6.85 11.23 5.76
CA ALA A 168 -7.89 12.25 5.92
C ALA A 168 -9.29 11.61 5.89
N PHE A 169 -9.54 10.64 5.01
CA PHE A 169 -10.79 9.87 4.98
C PHE A 169 -11.02 9.09 6.27
N ASP A 170 -10.01 8.41 6.81
CA ASP A 170 -10.12 7.66 8.07
C ASP A 170 -10.44 8.59 9.25
N LYS A 171 -9.79 9.76 9.30
CA LYS A 171 -10.03 10.76 10.32
C LYS A 171 -11.43 11.38 10.23
N VAL A 172 -11.91 11.67 9.01
CA VAL A 172 -13.27 12.15 8.76
C VAL A 172 -14.30 11.08 9.14
N ALA A 173 -14.08 9.84 8.69
CA ALA A 173 -14.96 8.71 9.03
C ALA A 173 -15.16 8.57 10.53
N ARG A 174 -14.09 8.62 11.30
CA ARG A 174 -14.16 8.57 12.77
C ARG A 174 -15.01 9.71 13.36
N VAL A 175 -14.89 10.93 12.82
CA VAL A 175 -15.67 12.09 13.28
C VAL A 175 -17.16 11.91 13.03
N VAL A 176 -17.54 11.26 11.91
CA VAL A 176 -18.95 11.03 11.57
C VAL A 176 -19.47 9.67 12.07
N GLY A 177 -18.71 8.97 12.93
CA GLY A 177 -19.15 7.72 13.56
C GLY A 177 -19.05 6.47 12.66
N LEU A 178 -18.18 6.50 11.65
CA LEU A 178 -17.89 5.33 10.82
C LEU A 178 -16.61 4.63 11.32
N ASP A 179 -16.60 3.29 11.26
CA ASP A 179 -15.46 2.48 11.66
C ASP A 179 -14.34 2.48 10.63
N TYR A 180 -13.17 2.01 11.06
CA TYR A 180 -12.02 1.74 10.20
C TYR A 180 -12.26 0.50 9.29
N PRO A 181 -11.77 0.45 8.03
CA PRO A 181 -11.17 1.56 7.29
C PRO A 181 -12.24 2.58 6.80
N GLY A 182 -11.94 3.86 6.96
CA GLY A 182 -12.91 4.94 6.71
C GLY A 182 -13.15 5.24 5.24
N GLY A 183 -12.10 5.17 4.40
CA GLY A 183 -12.17 5.54 2.99
C GLY A 183 -13.32 4.87 2.24
N PRO A 184 -13.41 3.53 2.18
CA PRO A 184 -14.49 2.81 1.49
C PRO A 184 -15.89 3.12 2.07
N LYS A 185 -16.00 3.34 3.39
CA LYS A 185 -17.26 3.64 4.08
C LYS A 185 -17.75 5.04 3.74
N VAL A 186 -16.85 6.03 3.72
CA VAL A 186 -17.17 7.41 3.30
C VAL A 186 -17.56 7.45 1.82
N ASP A 187 -16.81 6.77 0.93
CA ASP A 187 -17.15 6.69 -0.50
C ASP A 187 -18.54 6.09 -0.72
N LYS A 188 -18.86 5.00 -0.03
CA LYS A 188 -20.19 4.37 -0.12
C LYS A 188 -21.30 5.31 0.33
N LEU A 189 -21.10 6.02 1.44
CA LEU A 189 -22.09 6.97 1.99
C LEU A 189 -22.26 8.19 1.07
N ALA A 190 -21.16 8.69 0.51
CA ALA A 190 -21.17 9.83 -0.40
C ALA A 190 -22.01 9.62 -1.65
N LYS A 191 -22.16 8.38 -2.13
CA LYS A 191 -22.98 8.04 -3.30
C LYS A 191 -24.47 8.33 -3.10
N THR A 192 -24.93 8.41 -1.85
CA THR A 192 -26.33 8.73 -1.49
C THR A 192 -26.49 10.16 -0.99
N GLY A 193 -25.40 10.89 -0.85
CA GLY A 193 -25.37 12.25 -0.34
C GLY A 193 -25.57 13.31 -1.42
N THR A 194 -25.97 14.52 -0.98
CA THR A 194 -26.03 15.69 -1.85
C THR A 194 -24.92 16.66 -1.44
N PRO A 195 -24.02 17.08 -2.36
CA PRO A 195 -22.89 17.95 -2.05
C PRO A 195 -23.37 19.39 -1.84
N ASN A 196 -23.76 19.73 -0.60
CA ASN A 196 -24.28 21.05 -0.22
C ASN A 196 -23.35 21.84 0.70
N ILE A 197 -22.20 21.24 1.08
CA ILE A 197 -21.23 21.86 1.99
C ILE A 197 -19.99 22.25 1.18
N LYS A 198 -19.59 23.52 1.29
CA LYS A 198 -18.35 24.01 0.67
C LYS A 198 -17.17 23.77 1.60
N LEU A 199 -16.31 22.83 1.23
CA LEU A 199 -15.04 22.59 1.93
C LEU A 199 -13.92 23.50 1.41
N PRO A 200 -12.90 23.82 2.24
CA PRO A 200 -11.77 24.61 1.81
C PRO A 200 -10.98 23.90 0.71
N LYS A 201 -10.46 24.69 -0.23
CA LYS A 201 -9.52 24.23 -1.25
C LYS A 201 -8.17 24.84 -0.94
N THR A 202 -7.16 24.00 -0.76
CA THR A 202 -5.79 24.46 -0.59
C THR A 202 -5.15 24.61 -1.97
N HIS A 203 -4.46 25.72 -2.18
CA HIS A 203 -3.67 25.98 -3.37
C HIS A 203 -2.29 26.48 -2.96
N PHE A 204 -1.25 25.95 -3.58
CA PHE A 204 0.12 26.39 -3.39
C PHE A 204 0.63 27.03 -4.68
N GLU A 205 1.07 28.26 -4.61
CA GLU A 205 1.61 28.96 -5.80
C GLU A 205 2.84 28.21 -6.34
N ASN A 206 2.89 28.06 -7.65
CA ASN A 206 4.00 27.41 -8.38
C ASN A 206 4.33 25.98 -7.88
N SER A 207 3.36 25.26 -7.34
CA SER A 207 3.53 23.88 -6.84
C SER A 207 2.33 23.01 -7.19
N LEU A 208 2.60 21.73 -7.44
CA LEU A 208 1.57 20.68 -7.58
C LEU A 208 1.28 19.95 -6.25
N ASP A 209 1.78 20.47 -5.14
CA ASP A 209 1.51 19.94 -3.82
C ASP A 209 0.05 20.14 -3.40
N PHE A 210 -0.40 19.36 -2.44
CA PHE A 210 -1.72 19.48 -1.84
C PHE A 210 -1.66 19.39 -0.31
N SER A 211 -2.80 19.68 0.33
CA SER A 211 -3.00 19.54 1.78
C SER A 211 -4.42 19.06 2.06
N PHE A 212 -4.57 18.13 2.98
CA PHE A 212 -5.86 17.54 3.36
C PHE A 212 -6.22 17.79 4.82
N SER A 213 -5.29 18.24 5.67
CA SER A 213 -5.55 18.54 7.08
C SER A 213 -6.60 19.62 7.29
N GLY A 214 -6.64 20.61 6.40
CA GLY A 214 -7.66 21.68 6.41
C GLY A 214 -9.08 21.15 6.17
N ILE A 215 -9.24 20.15 5.32
CA ILE A 215 -10.53 19.50 5.05
C ILE A 215 -11.02 18.77 6.30
N LYS A 216 -10.15 17.99 6.96
CA LYS A 216 -10.44 17.32 8.22
C LYS A 216 -10.96 18.33 9.27
N THR A 217 -10.24 19.42 9.47
CA THR A 217 -10.62 20.46 10.44
C THR A 217 -11.96 21.10 10.10
N ALA A 218 -12.22 21.36 8.81
CA ALA A 218 -13.50 21.90 8.36
C ALA A 218 -14.67 20.95 8.68
N VAL A 219 -14.52 19.64 8.43
CA VAL A 219 -15.55 18.64 8.75
C VAL A 219 -15.80 18.56 10.26
N ILE A 220 -14.75 18.57 11.08
CA ILE A 220 -14.86 18.59 12.54
C ILE A 220 -15.66 19.80 13.00
N ASN A 221 -15.39 20.98 12.46
CA ASN A 221 -16.08 22.21 12.85
C ASN A 221 -17.56 22.25 12.42
N ILE A 222 -17.92 21.53 11.36
CA ILE A 222 -19.31 21.44 10.88
C ILE A 222 -20.12 20.43 11.72
N ASN A 223 -19.46 19.45 12.31
CA ASN A 223 -20.09 18.42 13.14
C ASN A 223 -19.71 18.59 14.63
N PRO A 224 -20.30 19.55 15.37
CA PRO A 224 -19.92 19.86 16.76
C PRO A 224 -20.29 18.74 17.74
N VAL A 225 -21.02 17.70 17.36
CA VAL A 225 -21.56 16.68 18.27
C VAL A 225 -20.51 15.66 18.74
N SER A 226 -19.34 15.60 18.12
CA SER A 226 -18.36 14.54 18.39
C SER A 226 -17.36 14.82 19.52
N TYR A 227 -17.43 15.96 20.21
CA TYR A 227 -16.46 16.34 21.26
C TYR A 227 -17.02 16.41 22.69
N THR A 228 -18.18 15.83 22.97
CA THR A 228 -18.77 15.81 24.30
C THR A 228 -18.77 14.42 24.96
N HIS A 229 -17.71 13.66 24.77
CA HIS A 229 -17.47 12.48 25.63
C HIS A 229 -15.97 12.20 25.74
#